data_0e69505fde53df5bebc18bf04e2658b9
#
_entry.id   0e69505fde53df5bebc18bf04e2658b9
#
_cell.length_a   1.000
_cell.length_b   1.000
_cell.length_c   1.000
_cell.angle_alpha   90.00
_cell.angle_beta   90.00
_cell.angle_gamma   90.00
#
_symmetry.space_group_name_H-M   'P 1'
#
loop_
_entity.id
_entity.type
_entity.pdbx_description
1 polymer ?
#
loop_
_entity_poly.entity_id
_entity_poly.type
_entity_poly.pdbx_seq_one_letter_code
_entity_poly.pdbx_strand_id
1 'polypeptide(L)'
;MRIGLDLRPSLSKPTGVGGYVLALAQRLPLAAPEAEFVYFSASLRERYPRVSWPPNVRFVDRRIPVRVLNAAWNRLGWPSLDLLVGGDRLDLVHSPHPLIVPGKRARLVVTLHDLFFLKHPEWTRAEIRRDYAPLVRAHARRAHGIICVSEYTAAEARLLLDVPPERIAVIPNGVDPVFKQPIAEEQVATVLNRLRLPRGGILFLGTEEKRKNLVGLAMAYMGLARRRPWLPPLVLVGPGSYWAQGGSIVGPQIRATGYLDTHEIRALMAASAMLVLPSLEEGFGLPVAEAMAAGLPVVCSRGSALEETAGGAATLVNPMDTESIARGIERVLDDSAYVEQQRRVGLEQARRFDWDTTARETVAFYRRVLEA
;
A
#
# COMPACT_ATOMS: atom_id res chain seq x y z
N MET A 1 -16.83 2.80 -23.39
CA MET A 1 -15.38 2.87 -23.27
C MET A 1 -14.81 1.50 -23.01
N ARG A 2 -13.66 1.18 -23.63
CA ARG A 2 -12.95 -0.08 -23.46
C ARG A 2 -11.61 0.18 -22.77
N ILE A 3 -11.42 -0.38 -21.58
CA ILE A 3 -10.31 -0.05 -20.67
C ILE A 3 -9.43 -1.27 -20.46
N GLY A 4 -8.15 -1.15 -20.80
CA GLY A 4 -7.11 -2.13 -20.46
C GLY A 4 -6.52 -1.89 -19.08
N LEU A 5 -6.43 -2.94 -18.24
CA LEU A 5 -5.81 -2.88 -16.91
C LEU A 5 -4.74 -3.96 -16.77
N ASP A 6 -3.56 -3.57 -16.31
CA ASP A 6 -2.46 -4.49 -16.03
C ASP A 6 -2.59 -5.13 -14.65
N LEU A 7 -2.87 -6.44 -14.60
CA LEU A 7 -2.99 -7.20 -13.35
C LEU A 7 -1.69 -7.89 -12.92
N ARG A 8 -0.59 -7.76 -13.65
CA ARG A 8 0.67 -8.46 -13.31
C ARG A 8 1.20 -8.17 -11.90
N PRO A 9 1.04 -6.96 -11.33
CA PRO A 9 1.47 -6.71 -9.95
C PRO A 9 0.72 -7.52 -8.88
N SER A 10 -0.48 -8.07 -9.20
CA SER A 10 -1.28 -8.90 -8.28
C SER A 10 -1.11 -10.41 -8.49
N LEU A 11 -0.14 -10.84 -9.29
CA LEU A 11 0.03 -12.24 -9.70
C LEU A 11 0.59 -13.13 -8.56
N SER A 12 1.53 -12.61 -7.79
CA SER A 12 2.06 -13.27 -6.59
C SER A 12 1.29 -12.82 -5.35
N LYS A 13 1.61 -13.38 -4.16
CA LYS A 13 0.95 -12.99 -2.90
C LYS A 13 0.78 -11.47 -2.82
N PRO A 14 -0.45 -10.95 -2.96
CA PRO A 14 -0.68 -9.52 -3.13
C PRO A 14 -0.38 -8.78 -1.82
N THR A 15 0.68 -7.97 -1.82
CA THR A 15 1.01 -7.03 -0.75
C THR A 15 1.14 -5.64 -1.35
N GLY A 16 0.73 -4.61 -0.64
CA GLY A 16 0.86 -3.23 -1.11
C GLY A 16 0.21 -3.01 -2.49
N VAL A 17 1.03 -2.74 -3.52
CA VAL A 17 0.56 -2.47 -4.89
C VAL A 17 -0.27 -3.61 -5.46
N GLY A 18 0.09 -4.86 -5.20
CA GLY A 18 -0.69 -6.02 -5.67
C GLY A 18 -2.09 -6.07 -5.07
N GLY A 19 -2.23 -5.73 -3.78
CA GLY A 19 -3.53 -5.61 -3.09
C GLY A 19 -4.39 -4.49 -3.70
N TYR A 20 -3.79 -3.32 -3.96
CA TYR A 20 -4.46 -2.21 -4.66
C TYR A 20 -5.00 -2.65 -6.01
N VAL A 21 -4.17 -3.30 -6.84
CA VAL A 21 -4.56 -3.75 -8.17
C VAL A 21 -5.74 -4.72 -8.12
N LEU A 22 -5.69 -5.68 -7.21
CA LEU A 22 -6.76 -6.67 -7.04
C LEU A 22 -8.06 -6.02 -6.56
N ALA A 23 -7.98 -5.16 -5.54
CA ALA A 23 -9.13 -4.46 -4.99
C ALA A 23 -9.81 -3.57 -6.04
N LEU A 24 -9.00 -2.84 -6.83
CA LEU A 24 -9.50 -1.99 -7.91
C LEU A 24 -10.13 -2.82 -9.04
N ALA A 25 -9.46 -3.89 -9.49
CA ALA A 25 -9.95 -4.76 -10.54
C ALA A 25 -11.31 -5.42 -10.22
N GLN A 26 -11.55 -5.76 -8.96
CA GLN A 26 -12.83 -6.33 -8.53
C GLN A 26 -13.98 -5.32 -8.58
N ARG A 27 -13.70 -4.02 -8.45
CA ARG A 27 -14.73 -2.98 -8.25
C ARG A 27 -14.97 -2.09 -9.47
N LEU A 28 -13.96 -1.89 -10.31
CA LEU A 28 -14.11 -1.10 -11.54
C LEU A 28 -15.27 -1.54 -12.43
N PRO A 29 -15.48 -2.86 -12.69
CA PRO A 29 -16.58 -3.32 -13.51
C PRO A 29 -17.97 -3.05 -12.92
N LEU A 30 -18.05 -3.01 -11.59
CA LEU A 30 -19.27 -2.68 -10.86
C LEU A 30 -19.54 -1.17 -10.84
N ALA A 31 -18.48 -0.35 -10.80
CA ALA A 31 -18.58 1.10 -10.84
C ALA A 31 -18.90 1.67 -12.23
N ALA A 32 -18.67 0.89 -13.29
CA ALA A 32 -18.99 1.26 -14.67
C ALA A 32 -19.49 0.04 -15.48
N PRO A 33 -20.73 -0.42 -15.23
CA PRO A 33 -21.28 -1.61 -15.88
C PRO A 33 -21.44 -1.45 -17.41
N GLU A 34 -21.53 -0.22 -17.91
CA GLU A 34 -21.57 0.13 -19.32
C GLU A 34 -20.22 0.08 -20.03
N ALA A 35 -19.13 0.00 -19.28
CA ALA A 35 -17.77 -0.08 -19.82
C ALA A 35 -17.33 -1.54 -19.99
N GLU A 36 -16.49 -1.80 -20.98
CA GLU A 36 -15.81 -3.07 -21.15
C GLU A 36 -14.40 -2.98 -20.56
N PHE A 37 -14.05 -3.91 -19.70
CA PHE A 37 -12.73 -4.02 -19.10
C PHE A 37 -11.95 -5.18 -19.71
N VAL A 38 -10.71 -4.93 -20.10
CA VAL A 38 -9.79 -5.94 -20.61
C VAL A 38 -8.62 -6.07 -19.64
N TYR A 39 -8.66 -7.11 -18.83
CA TYR A 39 -7.64 -7.39 -17.84
C TYR A 39 -6.52 -8.23 -18.43
N PHE A 40 -5.30 -7.80 -18.18
CA PHE A 40 -4.11 -8.45 -18.73
C PHE A 40 -3.19 -8.96 -17.63
N SER A 41 -2.76 -10.20 -17.78
CA SER A 41 -1.68 -10.80 -17.00
C SER A 41 -0.69 -11.52 -17.93
N ALA A 42 0.55 -11.63 -17.51
CA ALA A 42 1.59 -12.37 -18.22
C ALA A 42 2.63 -12.92 -17.25
N SER A 43 2.91 -14.23 -17.34
CA SER A 43 4.01 -14.90 -16.67
C SER A 43 4.32 -16.24 -17.34
N LEU A 44 5.57 -16.69 -17.28
CA LEU A 44 5.94 -18.06 -17.68
C LEU A 44 5.73 -19.07 -16.56
N ARG A 45 5.94 -18.66 -15.30
CA ARG A 45 6.01 -19.57 -14.15
C ARG A 45 4.69 -19.68 -13.42
N GLU A 46 4.03 -18.55 -13.24
CA GLU A 46 2.80 -18.43 -12.46
C GLU A 46 1.63 -18.17 -13.38
N ARG A 47 0.49 -18.77 -13.07
CA ARG A 47 -0.78 -18.48 -13.76
C ARG A 47 -1.62 -17.63 -12.82
N TYR A 48 -2.36 -16.72 -13.40
CA TYR A 48 -3.32 -15.96 -12.61
C TYR A 48 -4.37 -16.90 -12.04
N PRO A 49 -4.75 -16.79 -10.78
CA PRO A 49 -5.80 -17.63 -10.20
C PRO A 49 -7.08 -17.57 -11.02
N ARG A 50 -7.84 -18.66 -11.04
CA ARG A 50 -9.17 -18.65 -11.67
C ARG A 50 -10.11 -17.80 -10.82
N VAL A 51 -10.41 -16.60 -11.30
CA VAL A 51 -11.37 -15.67 -10.70
C VAL A 51 -12.57 -15.57 -11.62
N SER A 52 -13.77 -15.62 -11.06
CA SER A 52 -14.99 -15.32 -11.80
C SER A 52 -15.12 -13.79 -11.89
N TRP A 53 -14.89 -13.26 -13.07
CA TRP A 53 -15.04 -11.84 -13.35
C TRP A 53 -16.48 -11.50 -13.77
N PRO A 54 -16.96 -10.26 -13.54
CA PRO A 54 -18.23 -9.78 -14.09
C PRO A 54 -18.32 -9.90 -15.62
N PRO A 55 -19.53 -9.93 -16.21
CA PRO A 55 -19.74 -10.15 -17.65
C PRO A 55 -19.06 -9.10 -18.55
N ASN A 56 -18.87 -7.89 -18.06
CA ASN A 56 -18.20 -6.79 -18.76
C ASN A 56 -16.66 -6.83 -18.64
N VAL A 57 -16.10 -7.94 -18.13
CA VAL A 57 -14.65 -8.14 -18.03
C VAL A 57 -14.21 -9.27 -18.94
N ARG A 58 -13.25 -8.98 -19.82
CA ARG A 58 -12.49 -9.97 -20.56
C ARG A 58 -11.10 -10.11 -19.96
N PHE A 59 -10.74 -11.30 -19.51
CA PHE A 59 -9.42 -11.58 -18.92
C PHE A 59 -8.51 -12.30 -19.93
N VAL A 60 -7.29 -11.80 -20.08
CA VAL A 60 -6.26 -12.36 -20.97
C VAL A 60 -4.98 -12.62 -20.20
N ASP A 61 -4.59 -13.90 -20.11
CA ASP A 61 -3.37 -14.34 -19.45
C ASP A 61 -2.41 -14.97 -20.47
N ARG A 62 -1.23 -14.36 -20.67
CA ARG A 62 -0.24 -14.75 -21.67
C ARG A 62 0.98 -15.44 -21.04
N ARG A 63 1.54 -16.42 -21.76
CA ARG A 63 2.81 -17.07 -21.39
C ARG A 63 3.99 -16.28 -21.94
N ILE A 64 4.27 -15.14 -21.33
CA ILE A 64 5.40 -14.28 -21.74
C ILE A 64 6.26 -14.01 -20.50
N PRO A 65 7.61 -14.14 -20.60
CA PRO A 65 8.51 -13.77 -19.50
C PRO A 65 8.34 -12.29 -19.15
N VAL A 66 7.99 -12.00 -17.89
CA VAL A 66 7.76 -10.61 -17.41
C VAL A 66 8.98 -9.72 -17.70
N ARG A 67 10.21 -10.24 -17.50
CA ARG A 67 11.44 -9.48 -17.76
C ARG A 67 11.60 -9.08 -19.22
N VAL A 68 11.28 -9.99 -20.14
CA VAL A 68 11.35 -9.73 -21.59
C VAL A 68 10.31 -8.70 -21.99
N LEU A 69 9.07 -8.88 -21.51
CA LEU A 69 7.98 -7.95 -21.79
C LEU A 69 8.27 -6.55 -21.26
N ASN A 70 8.74 -6.43 -20.02
CA ASN A 70 9.12 -5.15 -19.43
C ASN A 70 10.28 -4.49 -20.20
N ALA A 71 11.30 -5.25 -20.62
CA ALA A 71 12.40 -4.72 -21.42
C ALA A 71 11.92 -4.20 -22.79
N ALA A 72 11.03 -4.92 -23.45
CA ALA A 72 10.43 -4.50 -24.71
C ALA A 72 9.55 -3.23 -24.52
N TRP A 73 8.75 -3.18 -23.50
CA TRP A 73 7.91 -2.01 -23.19
C TRP A 73 8.72 -0.78 -22.83
N ASN A 74 9.76 -0.94 -22.00
CA ASN A 74 10.57 0.19 -21.53
C ASN A 74 11.50 0.74 -22.63
N ARG A 75 11.97 -0.12 -23.56
CA ARG A 75 12.93 0.30 -24.61
C ARG A 75 12.27 0.63 -25.94
N LEU A 76 11.26 -0.15 -26.32
CA LEU A 76 10.64 -0.10 -27.65
C LEU A 76 9.21 0.41 -27.64
N GLY A 77 8.55 0.45 -26.47
CA GLY A 77 7.11 0.75 -26.39
C GLY A 77 6.24 -0.26 -27.13
N TRP A 78 6.72 -1.50 -27.33
CA TRP A 78 6.07 -2.56 -28.12
C TRP A 78 6.29 -3.93 -27.45
N PRO A 79 5.37 -4.89 -27.61
CA PRO A 79 4.04 -4.79 -28.26
C PRO A 79 3.04 -3.95 -27.45
N SER A 80 2.07 -3.32 -28.13
CA SER A 80 0.99 -2.62 -27.42
C SER A 80 0.07 -3.62 -26.71
N LEU A 81 -0.61 -3.16 -25.65
CA LEU A 81 -1.58 -3.99 -24.94
C LEU A 81 -2.70 -4.46 -25.87
N ASP A 82 -3.16 -3.58 -26.79
CA ASP A 82 -4.14 -3.92 -27.82
C ASP A 82 -3.77 -5.21 -28.57
N LEU A 83 -2.51 -5.30 -29.00
CA LEU A 83 -2.01 -6.48 -29.73
C LEU A 83 -1.99 -7.72 -28.82
N LEU A 84 -1.56 -7.58 -27.60
CA LEU A 84 -1.45 -8.70 -26.65
C LEU A 84 -2.82 -9.27 -26.24
N VAL A 85 -3.86 -8.44 -26.26
CA VAL A 85 -5.22 -8.85 -25.91
C VAL A 85 -6.07 -9.27 -27.10
N GLY A 86 -5.49 -9.40 -28.31
CA GLY A 86 -6.18 -9.93 -29.47
C GLY A 86 -6.47 -8.91 -30.57
N GLY A 87 -5.86 -7.71 -30.52
CA GLY A 87 -5.94 -6.68 -31.56
C GLY A 87 -7.13 -5.72 -31.42
N ASP A 88 -7.96 -5.88 -30.41
CA ASP A 88 -9.07 -4.97 -30.16
C ASP A 88 -8.56 -3.61 -29.70
N ARG A 89 -9.18 -2.56 -30.24
CA ARG A 89 -8.84 -1.19 -29.84
C ARG A 89 -9.25 -0.93 -28.40
N LEU A 90 -8.29 -0.45 -27.61
CA LEU A 90 -8.52 0.08 -26.27
C LEU A 90 -8.63 1.61 -26.34
N ASP A 91 -9.58 2.19 -25.61
CA ASP A 91 -9.72 3.65 -25.49
C ASP A 91 -8.74 4.19 -24.44
N LEU A 92 -8.52 3.41 -23.37
CA LEU A 92 -7.63 3.75 -22.28
C LEU A 92 -6.87 2.51 -21.78
N VAL A 93 -5.60 2.70 -21.41
CA VAL A 93 -4.79 1.69 -20.71
C VAL A 93 -4.36 2.27 -19.37
N HIS A 94 -4.72 1.59 -18.28
CA HIS A 94 -4.29 1.91 -16.94
C HIS A 94 -3.20 0.94 -16.48
N SER A 95 -2.04 1.51 -16.19
CA SER A 95 -0.93 0.86 -15.50
C SER A 95 -1.03 1.22 -14.02
N PRO A 96 -1.44 0.29 -13.13
CA PRO A 96 -1.59 0.60 -11.70
C PRO A 96 -0.24 0.64 -10.96
N HIS A 97 0.76 1.17 -11.65
CA HIS A 97 2.14 1.39 -11.19
C HIS A 97 2.78 2.49 -12.07
N PRO A 98 3.94 3.06 -11.71
CA PRO A 98 4.53 4.22 -12.40
C PRO A 98 5.00 3.96 -13.85
N LEU A 99 5.15 2.71 -14.28
CA LEU A 99 5.63 2.40 -15.62
C LEU A 99 4.46 2.14 -16.57
N ILE A 100 4.44 2.85 -17.70
CA ILE A 100 3.41 2.73 -18.72
C ILE A 100 3.42 1.34 -19.37
N VAL A 101 2.24 0.74 -19.45
CA VAL A 101 1.92 -0.34 -20.39
C VAL A 101 1.49 0.32 -21.71
N PRO A 102 2.18 0.05 -22.84
CA PRO A 102 1.89 0.74 -24.09
C PRO A 102 0.52 0.40 -24.66
N GLY A 103 -0.22 1.41 -25.08
CA GLY A 103 -1.41 1.29 -25.93
C GLY A 103 -1.13 1.85 -27.33
N LYS A 104 -1.77 1.32 -28.37
CA LYS A 104 -1.53 1.76 -29.76
C LYS A 104 -2.02 3.19 -30.00
N ARG A 105 -3.25 3.48 -29.57
CA ARG A 105 -3.90 4.81 -29.65
C ARG A 105 -4.66 5.14 -28.37
N ALA A 106 -4.53 4.29 -27.35
CA ALA A 106 -5.20 4.45 -26.08
C ALA A 106 -4.63 5.64 -25.29
N ARG A 107 -5.46 6.33 -24.54
CA ARG A 107 -5.00 7.21 -23.48
C ARG A 107 -4.31 6.40 -22.39
N LEU A 108 -3.24 6.92 -21.84
CA LEU A 108 -2.39 6.21 -20.88
C LEU A 108 -2.55 6.81 -19.48
N VAL A 109 -2.96 6.00 -18.53
CA VAL A 109 -3.06 6.38 -17.11
C VAL A 109 -2.08 5.52 -16.30
N VAL A 110 -1.42 6.12 -15.33
CA VAL A 110 -0.55 5.43 -14.36
C VAL A 110 -0.98 5.76 -12.94
N THR A 111 -0.69 4.87 -11.99
CA THR A 111 -0.83 5.15 -10.55
C THR A 111 0.54 5.29 -9.90
N LEU A 112 0.70 6.36 -9.12
CA LEU A 112 1.85 6.60 -8.26
C LEU A 112 1.48 6.27 -6.82
N HIS A 113 2.16 5.26 -6.26
CA HIS A 113 1.95 4.84 -4.87
C HIS A 113 2.89 5.56 -3.90
N ASP A 114 4.12 5.84 -4.32
CA ASP A 114 5.11 6.67 -3.66
C ASP A 114 6.20 7.07 -4.65
N LEU A 115 7.04 8.03 -4.27
CA LEU A 115 8.19 8.48 -5.04
C LEU A 115 9.48 8.53 -4.19
N PHE A 116 9.51 7.81 -3.06
CA PHE A 116 10.66 7.83 -2.15
C PHE A 116 11.98 7.50 -2.83
N PHE A 117 11.97 6.63 -3.85
CA PHE A 117 13.15 6.24 -4.60
C PHE A 117 13.78 7.38 -5.42
N LEU A 118 13.05 8.45 -5.68
CA LEU A 118 13.56 9.68 -6.29
C LEU A 118 14.20 10.62 -5.27
N LYS A 119 13.68 10.63 -4.04
CA LYS A 119 14.18 11.47 -2.93
C LYS A 119 15.36 10.82 -2.24
N HIS A 120 15.27 9.51 -2.04
CA HIS A 120 16.22 8.69 -1.29
C HIS A 120 16.73 7.52 -2.12
N PRO A 121 17.46 7.79 -3.21
CA PRO A 121 17.99 6.74 -4.08
C PRO A 121 18.90 5.77 -3.33
N GLU A 122 19.58 6.22 -2.26
CA GLU A 122 20.44 5.42 -1.40
C GLU A 122 19.68 4.34 -0.60
N TRP A 123 18.34 4.44 -0.47
CA TRP A 123 17.51 3.42 0.18
C TRP A 123 17.06 2.33 -0.79
N THR A 124 17.37 2.47 -2.07
CA THR A 124 16.97 1.54 -3.12
C THR A 124 18.16 0.72 -3.63
N ARG A 125 17.85 -0.42 -4.26
CA ARG A 125 18.87 -1.23 -4.92
C ARG A 125 19.48 -0.47 -6.11
N ALA A 126 20.75 -0.79 -6.44
CA ALA A 126 21.48 -0.11 -7.52
C ALA A 126 20.73 -0.14 -8.87
N GLU A 127 20.05 -1.25 -9.18
CA GLU A 127 19.23 -1.39 -10.39
C GLU A 127 18.05 -0.41 -10.44
N ILE A 128 17.39 -0.20 -9.30
CA ILE A 128 16.29 0.76 -9.21
C ILE A 128 16.81 2.18 -9.40
N ARG A 129 17.93 2.53 -8.78
CA ARG A 129 18.54 3.85 -8.95
C ARG A 129 18.92 4.15 -10.40
N ARG A 130 19.56 3.18 -11.06
CA ARG A 130 20.09 3.38 -12.41
C ARG A 130 19.00 3.41 -13.47
N ASP A 131 18.06 2.46 -13.41
CA ASP A 131 17.17 2.16 -14.53
C ASP A 131 15.72 2.62 -14.27
N TYR A 132 15.24 2.52 -13.05
CA TYR A 132 13.81 2.74 -12.74
C TYR A 132 13.46 4.23 -12.63
N ALA A 133 14.27 5.03 -11.93
CA ALA A 133 14.00 6.45 -11.72
C ALA A 133 13.92 7.26 -13.05
N PRO A 134 14.86 7.09 -14.01
CA PRO A 134 14.74 7.74 -15.32
C PRO A 134 13.51 7.31 -16.11
N LEU A 135 13.13 6.01 -16.02
CA LEU A 135 11.94 5.47 -16.68
C LEU A 135 10.65 6.10 -16.12
N VAL A 136 10.53 6.20 -14.79
CA VAL A 136 9.37 6.82 -14.15
C VAL A 136 9.22 8.27 -14.60
N ARG A 137 10.31 9.05 -14.65
CA ARG A 137 10.28 10.43 -15.18
C ARG A 137 9.81 10.49 -16.63
N ALA A 138 10.34 9.63 -17.49
CA ALA A 138 9.96 9.58 -18.90
C ALA A 138 8.50 9.14 -19.09
N HIS A 139 8.02 8.20 -18.29
CA HIS A 139 6.67 7.69 -18.34
C HIS A 139 5.65 8.69 -17.78
N ALA A 140 5.96 9.39 -16.70
CA ALA A 140 5.10 10.44 -16.15
C ALA A 140 4.84 11.56 -17.18
N ARG A 141 5.86 11.94 -17.98
CA ARG A 141 5.70 12.93 -19.06
C ARG A 141 4.77 12.47 -20.18
N ARG A 142 4.76 11.16 -20.47
CA ARG A 142 3.97 10.54 -21.54
C ARG A 142 2.55 10.16 -21.11
N ALA A 143 2.30 10.00 -19.80
CA ALA A 143 0.98 9.67 -19.30
C ALA A 143 0.00 10.80 -19.55
N HIS A 144 -1.20 10.48 -20.02
CA HIS A 144 -2.30 11.42 -20.21
C HIS A 144 -2.96 11.75 -18.87
N GLY A 145 -2.94 10.82 -17.93
CA GLY A 145 -3.44 11.01 -16.58
C GLY A 145 -2.60 10.26 -15.56
N ILE A 146 -2.50 10.82 -14.36
CA ILE A 146 -1.76 10.24 -13.23
C ILE A 146 -2.67 10.22 -12.00
N ILE A 147 -2.86 9.03 -11.44
CA ILE A 147 -3.52 8.85 -10.16
C ILE A 147 -2.44 8.87 -9.07
N CYS A 148 -2.60 9.72 -8.08
CA CYS A 148 -1.80 9.74 -6.87
C CYS A 148 -2.67 9.27 -5.69
N VAL A 149 -2.14 8.40 -4.84
CA VAL A 149 -2.91 7.79 -3.74
C VAL A 149 -3.07 8.71 -2.52
N SER A 150 -2.46 9.89 -2.54
CA SER A 150 -2.53 10.92 -1.51
C SER A 150 -2.17 12.30 -2.08
N GLU A 151 -2.55 13.38 -1.39
CA GLU A 151 -2.09 14.73 -1.70
C GLU A 151 -0.57 14.85 -1.53
N TYR A 152 0.00 14.15 -0.55
CA TYR A 152 1.44 14.07 -0.36
C TYR A 152 2.12 13.54 -1.63
N THR A 153 1.67 12.41 -2.18
CA THR A 153 2.22 11.83 -3.42
C THR A 153 1.97 12.74 -4.63
N ALA A 154 0.83 13.44 -4.67
CA ALA A 154 0.54 14.41 -5.73
C ALA A 154 1.47 15.63 -5.68
N ALA A 155 1.78 16.13 -4.49
CA ALA A 155 2.77 17.19 -4.31
C ALA A 155 4.17 16.75 -4.78
N GLU A 156 4.57 15.53 -4.44
CA GLU A 156 5.83 14.94 -4.92
C GLU A 156 5.84 14.75 -6.45
N ALA A 157 4.73 14.32 -7.05
CA ALA A 157 4.63 14.17 -8.50
C ALA A 157 4.80 15.51 -9.22
N ARG A 158 4.21 16.58 -8.70
CA ARG A 158 4.42 17.95 -9.21
C ARG A 158 5.87 18.39 -9.10
N LEU A 159 6.47 18.17 -7.92
CA LEU A 159 7.82 18.65 -7.62
C LEU A 159 8.91 17.84 -8.34
N LEU A 160 8.82 16.51 -8.31
CA LEU A 160 9.91 15.61 -8.73
C LEU A 160 9.79 15.15 -10.18
N LEU A 161 8.57 15.12 -10.73
CA LEU A 161 8.28 14.63 -12.08
C LEU A 161 7.81 15.75 -13.03
N ASP A 162 7.63 16.98 -12.53
CA ASP A 162 7.15 18.12 -13.30
C ASP A 162 5.80 17.82 -13.98
N VAL A 163 4.89 17.17 -13.25
CA VAL A 163 3.56 16.81 -13.75
C VAL A 163 2.61 17.98 -13.48
N PRO A 164 1.94 18.50 -14.52
CA PRO A 164 1.00 19.59 -14.35
C PRO A 164 -0.26 19.12 -13.59
N PRO A 165 -0.83 19.99 -12.71
CA PRO A 165 -1.94 19.61 -11.82
C PRO A 165 -3.17 19.05 -12.54
N GLU A 166 -3.49 19.54 -13.74
CA GLU A 166 -4.63 19.09 -14.53
C GLU A 166 -4.56 17.62 -14.96
N ARG A 167 -3.36 17.04 -15.02
CA ARG A 167 -3.16 15.62 -15.31
C ARG A 167 -3.19 14.74 -14.06
N ILE A 168 -3.27 15.33 -12.85
CA ILE A 168 -3.26 14.60 -11.61
C ILE A 168 -4.71 14.43 -11.08
N ALA A 169 -5.00 13.22 -10.57
CA ALA A 169 -6.12 12.98 -9.69
C ALA A 169 -5.59 12.38 -8.37
N VAL A 170 -6.03 12.92 -7.25
CA VAL A 170 -5.77 12.30 -5.94
C VAL A 170 -6.94 11.39 -5.63
N ILE A 171 -6.67 10.09 -5.60
CA ILE A 171 -7.67 9.05 -5.36
C ILE A 171 -7.12 8.13 -4.28
N PRO A 172 -7.57 8.29 -3.03
CA PRO A 172 -7.10 7.48 -1.91
C PRO A 172 -7.40 5.98 -2.08
N ASN A 173 -6.55 5.15 -1.49
CA ASN A 173 -6.82 3.73 -1.39
C ASN A 173 -8.01 3.47 -0.44
N GLY A 174 -8.78 2.43 -0.73
CA GLY A 174 -9.76 1.91 0.21
C GLY A 174 -9.12 0.99 1.27
N VAL A 175 -9.87 0.72 2.32
CA VAL A 175 -9.59 -0.32 3.31
C VAL A 175 -10.51 -1.52 3.04
N ASP A 176 -9.96 -2.72 3.15
CA ASP A 176 -10.76 -3.93 3.00
C ASP A 176 -11.87 -3.95 4.06
N PRO A 177 -13.14 -4.12 3.67
CA PRO A 177 -14.28 -4.16 4.60
C PRO A 177 -14.09 -5.14 5.75
N VAL A 178 -13.25 -6.15 5.58
CA VAL A 178 -12.94 -7.15 6.61
C VAL A 178 -12.35 -6.52 7.88
N PHE A 179 -11.60 -5.41 7.79
CA PHE A 179 -11.06 -4.69 8.94
C PHE A 179 -12.12 -3.90 9.72
N LYS A 180 -13.26 -3.63 9.10
CA LYS A 180 -14.40 -2.92 9.72
C LYS A 180 -15.35 -3.87 10.47
N GLN A 181 -15.13 -5.18 10.35
CA GLN A 181 -16.00 -6.20 10.96
C GLN A 181 -15.43 -6.67 12.30
N PRO A 182 -16.26 -6.96 13.29
CA PRO A 182 -15.81 -7.59 14.52
C PRO A 182 -15.18 -8.96 14.22
N ILE A 183 -14.22 -9.37 15.04
CA ILE A 183 -13.62 -10.70 14.98
C ILE A 183 -13.98 -11.48 16.24
N ALA A 184 -14.30 -12.78 16.09
CA ALA A 184 -14.65 -13.62 17.22
C ALA A 184 -13.45 -13.83 18.14
N GLU A 185 -13.69 -13.83 19.45
CA GLU A 185 -12.66 -13.98 20.49
C GLU A 185 -11.87 -15.28 20.33
N GLU A 186 -12.53 -16.36 19.94
CA GLU A 186 -11.89 -17.66 19.69
C GLU A 186 -10.88 -17.61 18.54
N GLN A 187 -11.17 -16.83 17.49
CA GLN A 187 -10.25 -16.63 16.37
C GLN A 187 -9.01 -15.84 16.81
N VAL A 188 -9.22 -14.79 17.61
CA VAL A 188 -8.12 -14.02 18.20
C VAL A 188 -7.24 -14.91 19.07
N ALA A 189 -7.85 -15.68 19.99
CA ALA A 189 -7.12 -16.59 20.88
C ALA A 189 -6.33 -17.66 20.10
N THR A 190 -6.93 -18.21 19.04
CA THR A 190 -6.28 -19.21 18.17
C THR A 190 -5.00 -18.65 17.54
N VAL A 191 -5.07 -17.43 16.97
CA VAL A 191 -3.91 -16.79 16.34
C VAL A 191 -2.83 -16.45 17.37
N LEU A 192 -3.20 -15.88 18.54
CA LEU A 192 -2.26 -15.55 19.60
C LEU A 192 -1.55 -16.79 20.14
N ASN A 193 -2.29 -17.89 20.40
CA ASN A 193 -1.72 -19.15 20.87
C ASN A 193 -0.74 -19.75 19.85
N ARG A 194 -1.12 -19.77 18.56
CA ARG A 194 -0.24 -20.26 17.50
C ARG A 194 1.05 -19.46 17.40
N LEU A 195 0.96 -18.14 17.53
CA LEU A 195 2.11 -17.22 17.45
C LEU A 195 2.84 -17.07 18.80
N ARG A 196 2.31 -17.65 19.88
CA ARG A 196 2.81 -17.52 21.26
C ARG A 196 2.96 -16.06 21.70
N LEU A 197 1.96 -15.23 21.37
CA LEU A 197 1.91 -13.81 21.68
C LEU A 197 0.90 -13.53 22.80
N PRO A 198 1.23 -12.64 23.75
CA PRO A 198 0.25 -12.13 24.71
C PRO A 198 -0.64 -11.07 24.07
N ARG A 199 -1.74 -10.74 24.74
CA ARG A 199 -2.55 -9.56 24.42
C ARG A 199 -1.84 -8.26 24.80
N GLY A 200 -2.28 -7.17 24.19
CA GLY A 200 -1.81 -5.83 24.51
C GLY A 200 -0.47 -5.48 23.88
N GLY A 201 0.04 -6.29 22.94
CA GLY A 201 1.31 -6.00 22.25
C GLY A 201 1.30 -4.69 21.48
N ILE A 202 2.48 -4.12 21.26
CA ILE A 202 2.71 -2.97 20.38
C ILE A 202 2.99 -3.53 18.98
N LEU A 203 2.14 -3.20 18.00
CA LEU A 203 2.19 -3.81 16.67
C LEU A 203 2.95 -2.93 15.68
N PHE A 204 3.83 -3.52 14.89
CA PHE A 204 4.41 -2.94 13.69
C PHE A 204 4.06 -3.83 12.49
N LEU A 205 3.58 -3.21 11.39
CA LEU A 205 3.28 -3.89 10.13
C LEU A 205 4.14 -3.33 9.00
N GLY A 206 4.96 -4.16 8.37
CA GLY A 206 5.75 -3.73 7.24
C GLY A 206 6.91 -4.66 6.89
N THR A 207 7.50 -4.38 5.73
CA THR A 207 8.73 -5.01 5.27
C THR A 207 9.95 -4.35 5.94
N GLU A 208 11.08 -5.04 5.90
CA GLU A 208 12.36 -4.54 6.39
C GLU A 208 13.00 -3.59 5.37
N GLU A 209 12.39 -2.45 5.16
CA GLU A 209 12.91 -1.39 4.32
C GLU A 209 13.37 -0.21 5.18
N LYS A 210 14.46 0.48 4.78
CA LYS A 210 14.97 1.65 5.52
C LYS A 210 13.89 2.69 5.76
N ARG A 211 13.03 2.93 4.77
CA ARG A 211 11.93 3.89 4.87
C ARG A 211 10.92 3.57 5.98
N LYS A 212 10.78 2.31 6.39
CA LYS A 212 9.87 1.89 7.48
C LYS A 212 10.44 2.19 8.87
N ASN A 213 11.73 2.58 8.96
CA ASN A 213 12.39 3.04 10.18
C ASN A 213 12.32 2.06 11.37
N LEU A 214 12.43 0.77 11.07
CA LEU A 214 12.35 -0.25 12.11
C LEU A 214 13.46 -0.13 13.15
N VAL A 215 14.66 0.33 12.74
CA VAL A 215 15.79 0.56 13.67
C VAL A 215 15.43 1.66 14.66
N GLY A 216 14.87 2.78 14.19
CA GLY A 216 14.41 3.87 15.06
C GLY A 216 13.34 3.42 16.05
N LEU A 217 12.37 2.59 15.59
CA LEU A 217 11.37 1.99 16.45
C LEU A 217 11.99 1.08 17.52
N ALA A 218 12.91 0.20 17.12
CA ALA A 218 13.56 -0.71 18.05
C ALA A 218 14.39 0.03 19.10
N MET A 219 15.11 1.08 18.72
CA MET A 219 15.86 1.92 19.64
C MET A 219 14.95 2.66 20.64
N ALA A 220 13.84 3.23 20.15
CA ALA A 220 12.83 3.86 21.00
C ALA A 220 12.23 2.85 21.99
N TYR A 221 11.85 1.68 21.51
CA TYR A 221 11.30 0.60 22.32
C TYR A 221 12.29 0.10 23.39
N MET A 222 13.55 -0.13 23.02
CA MET A 222 14.58 -0.54 23.99
C MET A 222 14.86 0.54 25.04
N GLY A 223 14.83 1.81 24.65
CA GLY A 223 14.91 2.92 25.59
C GLY A 223 13.76 2.93 26.61
N LEU A 224 12.53 2.68 26.13
CA LEU A 224 11.36 2.52 26.99
C LEU A 224 11.44 1.30 27.91
N ALA A 225 11.86 0.15 27.38
CA ALA A 225 11.95 -1.09 28.16
C ALA A 225 12.91 -0.99 29.36
N ARG A 226 13.94 -0.14 29.27
CA ARG A 226 14.83 0.15 30.41
C ARG A 226 14.13 0.92 31.53
N ARG A 227 13.17 1.78 31.18
CA ARG A 227 12.40 2.61 32.12
C ARG A 227 11.13 1.93 32.63
N ARG A 228 10.63 0.95 31.84
CA ARG A 228 9.36 0.24 32.09
C ARG A 228 9.55 -1.27 31.95
N PRO A 229 9.88 -1.99 33.04
CA PRO A 229 10.13 -3.45 33.00
C PRO A 229 8.93 -4.27 32.47
N TRP A 230 7.69 -3.74 32.61
CA TRP A 230 6.43 -4.38 32.16
C TRP A 230 5.91 -3.79 30.85
N LEU A 231 6.78 -3.22 30.03
CA LEU A 231 6.39 -2.75 28.70
C LEU A 231 5.81 -3.91 27.87
N PRO A 232 4.64 -3.74 27.20
CA PRO A 232 4.10 -4.75 26.32
C PRO A 232 5.08 -5.12 25.21
N PRO A 233 5.09 -6.39 24.72
CA PRO A 233 6.02 -6.81 23.68
C PRO A 233 5.81 -6.04 22.37
N LEU A 234 6.91 -5.73 21.70
CA LEU A 234 6.89 -5.21 20.33
C LEU A 234 6.75 -6.39 19.36
N VAL A 235 5.65 -6.41 18.61
CA VAL A 235 5.31 -7.48 17.64
C VAL A 235 5.55 -6.95 16.24
N LEU A 236 6.47 -7.57 15.52
CA LEU A 236 6.90 -7.18 14.20
C LEU A 236 6.33 -8.16 13.18
N VAL A 237 5.45 -7.66 12.30
CA VAL A 237 4.77 -8.45 11.27
C VAL A 237 5.26 -8.03 9.89
N GLY A 238 5.69 -8.99 9.11
CA GLY A 238 6.10 -8.81 7.73
C GLY A 238 7.33 -9.64 7.36
N PRO A 239 7.60 -9.82 6.08
CA PRO A 239 8.80 -10.51 5.62
C PRO A 239 10.05 -9.67 5.90
N GLY A 240 11.10 -10.31 6.39
CA GLY A 240 12.39 -9.69 6.62
C GLY A 240 13.46 -10.70 7.00
N SER A 241 14.72 -10.45 6.64
CA SER A 241 15.85 -11.30 6.95
C SER A 241 16.38 -11.11 8.37
N TYR A 242 16.15 -9.94 8.96
CA TYR A 242 16.54 -9.65 10.34
C TYR A 242 15.84 -10.53 11.36
N TRP A 243 14.63 -10.98 11.02
CA TRP A 243 13.88 -11.90 11.87
C TRP A 243 14.43 -13.34 11.84
N ALA A 244 14.97 -13.77 10.69
CA ALA A 244 15.40 -15.15 10.47
C ALA A 244 16.82 -15.45 10.96
N GLN A 245 17.66 -14.43 11.12
CA GLN A 245 19.10 -14.60 11.38
C GLN A 245 19.54 -14.23 12.80
N GLY A 246 18.61 -14.02 13.74
CA GLY A 246 18.97 -13.64 15.11
C GLY A 246 19.67 -12.26 15.18
N GLY A 247 19.35 -11.37 14.24
CA GLY A 247 19.93 -10.04 14.17
C GLY A 247 19.69 -9.23 15.44
N SER A 248 20.51 -8.22 15.67
CA SER A 248 20.65 -7.43 16.90
C SER A 248 19.41 -6.67 17.38
N ILE A 249 18.29 -6.75 16.65
CA ILE A 249 17.01 -6.08 16.98
C ILE A 249 16.12 -6.98 17.85
N VAL A 250 16.38 -8.28 17.92
CA VAL A 250 15.53 -9.24 18.66
C VAL A 250 15.99 -9.29 20.12
N GLY A 251 15.25 -8.63 20.98
CA GLY A 251 15.36 -8.76 22.44
C GLY A 251 14.28 -9.71 23.00
N PRO A 252 14.33 -10.05 24.29
CA PRO A 252 13.36 -10.96 24.91
C PRO A 252 11.90 -10.45 24.81
N GLN A 253 11.71 -9.15 24.60
CA GLN A 253 10.40 -8.50 24.46
C GLN A 253 10.04 -8.13 23.02
N ILE A 254 10.91 -8.37 22.04
CA ILE A 254 10.62 -8.14 20.62
C ILE A 254 10.33 -9.50 19.97
N ARG A 255 9.18 -9.62 19.32
CA ARG A 255 8.69 -10.83 18.66
C ARG A 255 8.48 -10.57 17.18
N ALA A 256 9.05 -11.42 16.34
CA ALA A 256 8.85 -11.38 14.88
C ALA A 256 7.98 -12.56 14.47
N THR A 257 6.95 -12.29 13.67
CA THR A 257 6.02 -13.33 13.21
C THR A 257 6.31 -13.80 11.77
N GLY A 258 7.04 -13.01 10.99
CA GLY A 258 7.11 -13.22 9.55
C GLY A 258 5.84 -12.73 8.83
N TYR A 259 5.61 -13.26 7.64
CA TYR A 259 4.40 -12.96 6.85
C TYR A 259 3.16 -13.56 7.51
N LEU A 260 2.11 -12.77 7.62
CA LEU A 260 0.78 -13.18 8.08
C LEU A 260 -0.26 -12.83 7.01
N ASP A 261 -1.32 -13.59 6.96
CA ASP A 261 -2.47 -13.28 6.10
C ASP A 261 -3.38 -12.21 6.74
N THR A 262 -4.34 -11.73 5.97
CA THR A 262 -5.27 -10.67 6.40
C THR A 262 -6.06 -11.06 7.66
N HIS A 263 -6.48 -12.34 7.78
CA HIS A 263 -7.22 -12.81 8.93
C HIS A 263 -6.37 -12.76 10.21
N GLU A 264 -5.12 -13.18 10.10
CA GLU A 264 -4.16 -13.17 11.21
C GLU A 264 -3.79 -11.72 11.62
N ILE A 265 -3.61 -10.83 10.63
CA ILE A 265 -3.37 -9.40 10.88
C ILE A 265 -4.55 -8.77 11.65
N ARG A 266 -5.80 -9.08 11.25
CA ARG A 266 -7.00 -8.63 11.97
C ARG A 266 -7.02 -9.10 13.41
N ALA A 267 -6.72 -10.39 13.64
CA ALA A 267 -6.67 -10.95 14.98
C ALA A 267 -5.60 -10.25 15.85
N LEU A 268 -4.42 -9.97 15.29
CA LEU A 268 -3.39 -9.22 15.98
C LEU A 268 -3.81 -7.77 16.26
N MET A 269 -4.46 -7.09 15.31
CA MET A 269 -4.97 -5.73 15.53
C MET A 269 -5.99 -5.70 16.67
N ALA A 270 -6.92 -6.66 16.70
CA ALA A 270 -7.92 -6.77 17.79
C ALA A 270 -7.30 -7.08 19.16
N ALA A 271 -6.13 -7.72 19.18
CA ALA A 271 -5.43 -8.11 20.41
C ALA A 271 -4.38 -7.10 20.87
N SER A 272 -4.01 -6.13 20.05
CA SER A 272 -2.91 -5.19 20.31
C SER A 272 -3.36 -3.94 21.06
N ALA A 273 -2.43 -3.28 21.75
CA ALA A 273 -2.66 -1.99 22.38
C ALA A 273 -2.66 -0.84 21.34
N MET A 274 -1.77 -0.92 20.37
CA MET A 274 -1.59 0.10 19.33
C MET A 274 -0.85 -0.45 18.12
N LEU A 275 -1.00 0.26 16.99
CA LEU A 275 -0.09 0.17 15.85
C LEU A 275 0.95 1.31 15.95
N VAL A 276 2.24 1.00 15.76
CA VAL A 276 3.31 2.01 15.66
C VAL A 276 3.97 1.91 14.29
N LEU A 277 3.88 2.96 13.49
CA LEU A 277 4.46 3.02 12.14
C LEU A 277 5.27 4.33 11.95
N PRO A 278 6.52 4.40 12.46
CA PRO A 278 7.35 5.59 12.41
C PRO A 278 8.13 5.67 11.10
N SER A 279 7.46 5.40 9.98
CA SER A 279 8.09 5.40 8.66
C SER A 279 8.65 6.77 8.31
N LEU A 280 9.81 6.79 7.66
CA LEU A 280 10.43 8.01 7.15
C LEU A 280 9.69 8.53 5.92
N GLU A 281 9.18 7.61 5.10
CA GLU A 281 8.46 7.91 3.85
C GLU A 281 7.35 6.89 3.61
N GLU A 282 6.17 7.39 3.29
CA GLU A 282 5.01 6.61 2.84
C GLU A 282 4.19 7.41 1.83
N GLY A 283 3.64 6.71 0.85
CA GLY A 283 2.76 7.34 -0.12
C GLY A 283 1.28 7.30 0.24
N PHE A 284 0.87 6.45 1.21
CA PHE A 284 -0.49 6.40 1.76
C PHE A 284 -0.51 5.89 3.21
N GLY A 285 -0.04 4.65 3.44
CA GLY A 285 -0.07 4.04 4.77
C GLY A 285 -1.30 3.17 5.01
N LEU A 286 -1.56 2.20 4.14
CA LEU A 286 -2.65 1.22 4.32
C LEU A 286 -2.73 0.64 5.74
N PRO A 287 -1.61 0.23 6.41
CA PRO A 287 -1.69 -0.29 7.77
C PRO A 287 -2.27 0.70 8.78
N VAL A 288 -2.06 2.01 8.60
CA VAL A 288 -2.66 3.05 9.45
C VAL A 288 -4.17 3.11 9.24
N ALA A 289 -4.61 3.12 7.97
CA ALA A 289 -6.03 3.14 7.64
C ALA A 289 -6.76 1.86 8.12
N GLU A 290 -6.12 0.69 7.96
CA GLU A 290 -6.62 -0.62 8.43
C GLU A 290 -6.72 -0.67 9.96
N ALA A 291 -5.70 -0.17 10.68
CA ALA A 291 -5.70 -0.10 12.14
C ALA A 291 -6.84 0.81 12.65
N MET A 292 -7.00 1.99 12.05
CA MET A 292 -8.12 2.88 12.38
C MET A 292 -9.47 2.22 12.11
N ALA A 293 -9.61 1.50 11.00
CA ALA A 293 -10.85 0.77 10.67
C ALA A 293 -11.16 -0.36 11.67
N ALA A 294 -10.12 -0.97 12.24
CA ALA A 294 -10.22 -1.98 13.30
C ALA A 294 -10.38 -1.35 14.71
N GLY A 295 -10.43 -0.03 14.84
CA GLY A 295 -10.50 0.65 16.13
C GLY A 295 -9.22 0.57 16.97
N LEU A 296 -8.08 0.27 16.35
CA LEU A 296 -6.79 0.19 17.02
C LEU A 296 -6.14 1.58 17.05
N PRO A 297 -5.68 2.08 18.23
CA PRO A 297 -4.92 3.32 18.32
C PRO A 297 -3.64 3.29 17.48
N VAL A 298 -3.27 4.45 16.92
CA VAL A 298 -2.15 4.57 16.00
C VAL A 298 -1.13 5.60 16.50
N VAL A 299 0.14 5.24 16.44
CA VAL A 299 1.29 6.15 16.52
C VAL A 299 1.99 6.11 15.17
N CYS A 300 2.07 7.24 14.48
CA CYS A 300 2.71 7.28 13.15
C CYS A 300 3.50 8.58 12.93
N SER A 301 4.32 8.59 11.89
CA SER A 301 5.14 9.74 11.55
C SER A 301 4.32 10.94 11.08
N ARG A 302 4.77 12.13 11.45
CA ARG A 302 4.43 13.37 10.73
C ARG A 302 5.29 13.54 9.49
N GLY A 303 4.88 14.42 8.59
CA GLY A 303 5.68 14.83 7.42
C GLY A 303 5.70 13.86 6.26
N SER A 304 4.80 12.86 6.25
CA SER A 304 4.56 11.96 5.12
C SER A 304 3.07 11.77 4.90
N ALA A 305 2.66 10.98 3.92
CA ALA A 305 1.25 10.65 3.71
C ALA A 305 0.56 10.00 4.93
N LEU A 306 1.32 9.49 5.91
CA LEU A 306 0.75 8.94 7.14
C LEU A 306 -0.03 10.00 7.94
N GLU A 307 0.46 11.24 7.99
CA GLU A 307 -0.23 12.36 8.65
C GLU A 307 -1.56 12.68 7.96
N GLU A 308 -1.58 12.69 6.63
CA GLU A 308 -2.77 12.87 5.82
C GLU A 308 -3.78 11.72 6.05
N THR A 309 -3.31 10.47 5.95
CA THR A 309 -4.15 9.28 6.16
C THR A 309 -4.71 9.24 7.58
N ALA A 310 -3.92 9.59 8.58
CA ALA A 310 -4.37 9.65 9.97
C ALA A 310 -5.44 10.72 10.22
N GLY A 311 -5.41 11.85 9.51
CA GLY A 311 -6.46 12.89 9.58
C GLY A 311 -6.74 13.39 11.00
N GLY A 312 -5.72 13.47 11.87
CA GLY A 312 -5.85 13.86 13.28
C GLY A 312 -6.23 12.72 14.24
N ALA A 313 -6.40 11.49 13.75
CA ALA A 313 -6.79 10.33 14.54
C ALA A 313 -5.60 9.54 15.13
N ALA A 314 -4.36 9.99 14.92
CA ALA A 314 -3.16 9.30 15.40
C ALA A 314 -2.29 10.18 16.28
N THR A 315 -1.43 9.55 17.09
CA THR A 315 -0.33 10.23 17.75
C THR A 315 0.79 10.43 16.74
N LEU A 316 1.03 11.70 16.35
CA LEU A 316 2.08 12.05 15.39
C LEU A 316 3.43 12.20 16.09
N VAL A 317 4.45 11.52 15.55
CA VAL A 317 5.82 11.54 16.08
C VAL A 317 6.82 12.02 15.02
N ASN A 318 7.95 12.54 15.45
CA ASN A 318 9.09 12.77 14.58
C ASN A 318 9.83 11.44 14.37
N PRO A 319 9.86 10.86 13.16
CA PRO A 319 10.50 9.58 12.92
C PRO A 319 12.02 9.59 13.08
N MET A 320 12.65 10.76 13.02
CA MET A 320 14.10 10.93 13.20
C MET A 320 14.51 11.06 14.67
N ASP A 321 13.55 11.17 15.59
CA ASP A 321 13.76 11.32 17.04
C ASP A 321 13.18 10.11 17.78
N THR A 322 14.06 9.22 18.24
CA THR A 322 13.67 8.01 18.98
C THR A 322 12.92 8.33 20.29
N GLU A 323 13.23 9.45 20.92
CA GLU A 323 12.51 9.88 22.14
C GLU A 323 11.11 10.41 21.79
N SER A 324 10.92 11.04 20.61
CA SER A 324 9.58 11.39 20.12
C SER A 324 8.73 10.14 19.88
N ILE A 325 9.31 9.09 19.28
CA ILE A 325 8.63 7.80 19.10
C ILE A 325 8.28 7.19 20.45
N ALA A 326 9.22 7.19 21.40
CA ALA A 326 9.02 6.67 22.74
C ALA A 326 7.87 7.39 23.47
N ARG A 327 7.87 8.73 23.48
CA ARG A 327 6.79 9.54 24.08
C ARG A 327 5.44 9.28 23.42
N GLY A 328 5.41 9.07 22.10
CA GLY A 328 4.18 8.72 21.39
C GLY A 328 3.58 7.40 21.89
N ILE A 329 4.43 6.38 22.08
CA ILE A 329 4.05 5.08 22.64
C ILE A 329 3.57 5.24 24.08
N GLU A 330 4.33 5.95 24.93
CA GLU A 330 3.96 6.20 26.34
C GLU A 330 2.60 6.87 26.46
N ARG A 331 2.33 7.89 25.65
CA ARG A 331 1.05 8.59 25.67
C ARG A 331 -0.14 7.65 25.45
N VAL A 332 -0.02 6.73 24.48
CA VAL A 332 -1.09 5.75 24.22
C VAL A 332 -1.18 4.70 25.33
N LEU A 333 -0.09 4.33 25.98
CA LEU A 333 -0.11 3.38 27.10
C LEU A 333 -0.71 3.95 28.37
N ASP A 334 -0.51 5.27 28.63
CA ASP A 334 -0.79 5.89 29.91
C ASP A 334 -2.11 6.67 29.95
N ASP A 335 -2.66 7.06 28.80
CA ASP A 335 -3.84 7.93 28.72
C ASP A 335 -5.02 7.19 28.05
N SER A 336 -5.83 6.52 28.88
CA SER A 336 -6.99 5.76 28.39
C SER A 336 -8.08 6.66 27.78
N ALA A 337 -8.24 7.89 28.26
CA ALA A 337 -9.19 8.85 27.68
C ALA A 337 -8.76 9.28 26.28
N TYR A 338 -7.46 9.50 26.10
CA TYR A 338 -6.88 9.80 24.80
C TYR A 338 -7.03 8.62 23.82
N VAL A 339 -6.79 7.39 24.30
CA VAL A 339 -6.99 6.16 23.52
C VAL A 339 -8.43 6.06 23.00
N GLU A 340 -9.41 6.29 23.87
CA GLU A 340 -10.83 6.23 23.49
C GLU A 340 -11.21 7.32 22.48
N GLN A 341 -10.64 8.52 22.64
CA GLN A 341 -10.78 9.58 21.66
C GLN A 341 -10.16 9.17 20.30
N GLN A 342 -8.95 8.62 20.30
CA GLN A 342 -8.29 8.14 19.07
C GLN A 342 -9.13 7.09 18.36
N ARG A 343 -9.67 6.11 19.09
CA ARG A 343 -10.53 5.06 18.53
C ARG A 343 -11.73 5.65 17.82
N ARG A 344 -12.45 6.55 18.50
CA ARG A 344 -13.64 7.19 17.92
C ARG A 344 -13.33 7.99 16.67
N VAL A 345 -12.28 8.84 16.70
CA VAL A 345 -11.87 9.66 15.56
C VAL A 345 -11.29 8.80 14.44
N GLY A 346 -10.54 7.73 14.79
CA GLY A 346 -9.99 6.78 13.83
C GLY A 346 -11.04 6.02 13.05
N LEU A 347 -12.06 5.52 13.72
CA LEU A 347 -13.19 4.86 13.07
C LEU A 347 -13.92 5.80 12.11
N GLU A 348 -14.11 7.07 12.48
CA GLU A 348 -14.72 8.07 11.59
C GLU A 348 -13.82 8.37 10.38
N GLN A 349 -12.52 8.59 10.60
CA GLN A 349 -11.56 8.84 9.53
C GLN A 349 -11.49 7.66 8.56
N ALA A 350 -11.49 6.42 9.05
CA ALA A 350 -11.42 5.21 8.24
C ALA A 350 -12.63 5.00 7.31
N ARG A 351 -13.78 5.64 7.59
CA ARG A 351 -14.97 5.59 6.71
C ARG A 351 -14.71 6.25 5.35
N ARG A 352 -13.77 7.20 5.29
CA ARG A 352 -13.36 7.88 4.06
C ARG A 352 -12.64 6.95 3.08
N PHE A 353 -12.06 5.86 3.58
CA PHE A 353 -11.27 4.92 2.81
C PHE A 353 -12.13 3.72 2.40
N ASP A 354 -12.74 3.86 1.23
CA ASP A 354 -13.65 2.86 0.69
C ASP A 354 -13.31 2.52 -0.76
N TRP A 355 -13.11 1.23 -1.04
CA TRP A 355 -12.72 0.77 -2.37
C TRP A 355 -13.76 1.04 -3.44
N ASP A 356 -15.05 1.08 -3.10
CA ASP A 356 -16.10 1.38 -4.06
C ASP A 356 -16.06 2.86 -4.45
N THR A 357 -15.72 3.73 -3.50
CA THR A 357 -15.45 5.15 -3.77
C THR A 357 -14.19 5.32 -4.62
N THR A 358 -13.09 4.65 -4.26
CA THR A 358 -11.84 4.63 -5.06
C THR A 358 -12.13 4.21 -6.51
N ALA A 359 -12.96 3.19 -6.73
CA ALA A 359 -13.30 2.72 -8.06
C ALA A 359 -14.16 3.74 -8.83
N ARG A 360 -15.17 4.35 -8.20
CA ARG A 360 -16.02 5.39 -8.82
C ARG A 360 -15.19 6.62 -9.21
N GLU A 361 -14.32 7.09 -8.35
CA GLU A 361 -13.43 8.23 -8.64
C GLU A 361 -12.44 7.90 -9.76
N THR A 362 -11.92 6.67 -9.78
CA THR A 362 -11.05 6.18 -10.87
C THR A 362 -11.79 6.17 -12.21
N VAL A 363 -13.04 5.70 -12.26
CA VAL A 363 -13.86 5.73 -13.48
C VAL A 363 -14.16 7.16 -13.92
N ALA A 364 -14.48 8.06 -12.99
CA ALA A 364 -14.69 9.48 -13.28
C ALA A 364 -13.43 10.12 -13.88
N PHE A 365 -12.25 9.77 -13.33
CA PHE A 365 -10.97 10.22 -13.87
C PHE A 365 -10.70 9.66 -15.28
N TYR A 366 -11.02 8.39 -15.57
CA TYR A 366 -10.89 7.85 -16.91
C TYR A 366 -11.72 8.62 -17.94
N ARG A 367 -12.97 8.96 -17.60
CA ARG A 367 -13.84 9.76 -18.48
C ARG A 367 -13.21 11.12 -18.78
N ARG A 368 -12.73 11.81 -17.73
CA ARG A 368 -12.02 13.10 -17.88
C ARG A 368 -10.80 13.00 -18.80
N VAL A 369 -10.00 11.94 -18.68
CA VAL A 369 -8.81 11.72 -19.53
C VAL A 369 -9.18 11.40 -20.98
N LEU A 370 -10.34 10.77 -21.22
CA LEU A 370 -10.82 10.47 -22.57
C LEU A 370 -11.41 11.70 -23.27
N GLU A 371 -11.94 12.67 -22.53
CA GLU A 371 -12.51 13.92 -23.05
C GLU A 371 -11.44 14.98 -23.33
N ALA A 372 -10.28 14.93 -22.67
CA ALA A 372 -9.14 15.84 -22.86
C ALA A 372 -8.31 15.47 -24.11
#